data_613e6ecab3f88e8da5b025c5f4e85edb
#
_entry.id   613e6ecab3f88e8da5b025c5f4e85edb
#
_cell.length_a   1.000
_cell.length_b   1.000
_cell.length_c   1.000
_cell.angle_alpha   90.00
_cell.angle_beta   90.00
_cell.angle_gamma   90.00
#
_symmetry.space_group_name_H-M   'P 1'
#
loop_
_entity.id
_entity.type
_entity.pdbx_description
1 polymer ?
#
loop_
_entity_poly.entity_id
_entity_poly.type
_entity_poly.pdbx_seq_one_letter_code
_entity_poly.pdbx_strand_id
1 'polypeptide(L)'
;MIVFFYLYLLTWNLPMKRENYTVVSEFFFQGFSSFHEHKLILFAIFLTLYILTLAGNIIIVTIISTDRHLHTPMYFFLSMLSTSETMYTLVIVPQMLSSLIGQSHAISLAGCATQMFFFITLAINNCFLLTAMGYDRYVAICKPLRYTVIMNKKVCAQLVWGACSIGLLVAIIQTPSVFSQPFCGKEVAHYFCDIRPVMKLSCADNNLHDIITFIISSLVIVLPMGLVFISYILIISTILKIASSEGQKKAFATCASHLIVVIVHYGCASIAYLKPESENTKDQDQLISVTYTIFTPLLNPVVYTLRNKEVKNALHRAFSRKPLFILYS
;
A
#
# COMPACT_ATOMS: atom_id res chain seq x y z
N MET A 1 12.01 13.00 14.41
CA MET A 1 13.14 12.05 14.57
C MET A 1 13.53 11.86 16.03
N ILE A 2 13.91 12.90 16.77
CA ILE A 2 14.32 12.82 18.19
C ILE A 2 13.21 12.27 19.10
N VAL A 3 11.95 12.70 18.94
CA VAL A 3 10.79 12.21 19.73
C VAL A 3 10.54 10.71 19.48
N PHE A 4 10.67 10.23 18.24
CA PHE A 4 10.53 8.80 17.90
C PHE A 4 11.66 7.95 18.50
N PHE A 5 12.88 8.48 18.50
CA PHE A 5 14.01 7.81 19.13
C PHE A 5 13.86 7.74 20.67
N TYR A 6 13.35 8.81 21.30
CA TYR A 6 13.04 8.83 22.73
C TYR A 6 11.89 7.87 23.10
N LEU A 7 10.83 7.81 22.30
CA LEU A 7 9.72 6.86 22.50
C LEU A 7 10.21 5.42 22.34
N TYR A 8 11.09 5.15 21.36
CA TYR A 8 11.74 3.84 21.18
C TYR A 8 12.60 3.46 22.38
N LEU A 9 13.42 4.37 22.92
CA LEU A 9 14.23 4.13 24.12
C LEU A 9 13.38 3.91 25.38
N LEU A 10 12.23 4.58 25.49
CA LEU A 10 11.27 4.36 26.58
C LEU A 10 10.63 2.96 26.52
N THR A 11 10.30 2.47 25.33
CA THR A 11 9.75 1.11 25.17
C THR A 11 10.80 0.02 25.40
N TRP A 12 12.09 0.29 25.06
CA TRP A 12 13.19 -0.64 25.27
C TRP A 12 13.59 -0.81 26.74
N ASN A 13 13.43 0.24 27.57
CA ASN A 13 13.84 0.27 28.97
C ASN A 13 12.76 -0.15 29.98
N LEU A 14 11.57 -0.57 29.55
CA LEU A 14 10.57 -1.12 30.47
C LEU A 14 11.07 -2.48 31.02
N PRO A 15 11.11 -2.67 32.36
CA PRO A 15 11.60 -3.90 32.96
C PRO A 15 10.68 -5.06 32.58
N MET A 16 11.17 -5.96 31.75
CA MET A 16 10.49 -7.22 31.44
C MET A 16 10.54 -8.12 32.67
N LYS A 17 9.38 -8.35 33.30
CA LYS A 17 9.21 -9.40 34.28
C LYS A 17 9.35 -10.75 33.58
N ARG A 18 10.50 -11.40 33.73
CA ARG A 18 10.74 -12.78 33.26
C ARG A 18 9.95 -13.76 34.15
N GLU A 19 8.72 -14.03 33.78
CA GLU A 19 8.00 -15.21 34.20
C GLU A 19 8.17 -16.32 33.16
N ASN A 20 8.04 -17.62 33.57
CA ASN A 20 8.25 -18.80 32.74
C ASN A 20 7.28 -18.86 31.54
N TYR A 21 7.56 -18.13 30.46
CA TYR A 21 6.77 -18.23 29.24
C TYR A 21 7.34 -19.33 28.33
N THR A 22 6.48 -20.14 27.76
CA THR A 22 6.86 -21.05 26.67
C THR A 22 7.31 -20.20 25.47
N VAL A 23 8.54 -20.44 25.04
CA VAL A 23 9.09 -19.70 23.86
C VAL A 23 8.23 -20.06 22.64
N VAL A 24 7.46 -19.09 22.16
CA VAL A 24 6.71 -19.22 20.90
C VAL A 24 7.71 -19.11 19.75
N SER A 25 7.83 -20.16 18.94
CA SER A 25 8.73 -20.20 17.79
C SER A 25 8.01 -19.96 16.46
N GLU A 26 6.70 -20.20 16.42
CA GLU A 26 5.86 -20.13 15.23
C GLU A 26 4.49 -19.59 15.54
N PHE A 27 3.88 -18.90 14.57
CA PHE A 27 2.49 -18.48 14.59
C PHE A 27 1.66 -19.27 13.58
N PHE A 28 0.35 -19.39 13.83
CA PHE A 28 -0.60 -20.09 12.98
C PHE A 28 -1.71 -19.14 12.53
N PHE A 29 -1.88 -18.99 11.24
CA PHE A 29 -2.92 -18.13 10.69
C PHE A 29 -4.29 -18.78 10.74
N GLN A 30 -5.28 -18.04 11.26
CA GLN A 30 -6.70 -18.42 11.28
C GLN A 30 -7.55 -17.70 10.22
N GLY A 31 -6.90 -17.12 9.20
CA GLY A 31 -7.59 -16.42 8.15
C GLY A 31 -8.59 -17.32 7.42
N PHE A 32 -9.79 -16.78 7.16
CA PHE A 32 -10.89 -17.45 6.45
C PHE A 32 -11.37 -18.76 7.11
N SER A 33 -11.17 -18.93 8.42
CA SER A 33 -11.65 -20.11 9.15
C SER A 33 -13.18 -20.26 9.09
N SER A 34 -13.93 -19.16 9.02
CA SER A 34 -15.39 -19.14 8.86
C SER A 34 -15.87 -19.67 7.50
N PHE A 35 -14.98 -19.80 6.52
CA PHE A 35 -15.31 -20.22 5.14
C PHE A 35 -14.74 -21.59 4.77
N HIS A 36 -14.73 -22.53 5.69
CA HIS A 36 -14.10 -23.85 5.50
C HIS A 36 -14.58 -24.60 4.26
N GLU A 37 -15.88 -24.53 3.94
CA GLU A 37 -16.47 -25.20 2.78
C GLU A 37 -16.12 -24.56 1.44
N HIS A 38 -15.69 -23.29 1.45
CA HIS A 38 -15.43 -22.51 0.24
C HIS A 38 -13.94 -22.20 -0.01
N LYS A 39 -13.02 -22.83 0.73
CA LYS A 39 -11.58 -22.54 0.62
C LYS A 39 -11.03 -22.68 -0.80
N LEU A 40 -11.42 -23.70 -1.56
CA LEU A 40 -10.97 -23.89 -2.94
C LEU A 40 -11.50 -22.81 -3.89
N ILE A 41 -12.72 -22.34 -3.67
CA ILE A 41 -13.32 -21.26 -4.45
C ILE A 41 -12.58 -19.96 -4.14
N LEU A 42 -12.35 -19.66 -2.86
CA LEU A 42 -11.57 -18.49 -2.43
C LEU A 42 -10.14 -18.54 -2.96
N PHE A 43 -9.49 -19.70 -2.94
CA PHE A 43 -8.17 -19.89 -3.52
C PHE A 43 -8.15 -19.54 -5.02
N ALA A 44 -9.10 -20.07 -5.80
CA ALA A 44 -9.18 -19.80 -7.23
C ALA A 44 -9.43 -18.30 -7.52
N ILE A 45 -10.31 -17.65 -6.75
CA ILE A 45 -10.59 -16.21 -6.87
C ILE A 45 -9.34 -15.41 -6.55
N PHE A 46 -8.71 -15.64 -5.38
CA PHE A 46 -7.55 -14.86 -4.96
C PHE A 46 -6.31 -15.11 -5.85
N LEU A 47 -6.12 -16.34 -6.33
CA LEU A 47 -5.07 -16.64 -7.30
C LEU A 47 -5.28 -15.86 -8.61
N THR A 48 -6.52 -15.82 -9.10
CA THR A 48 -6.87 -15.07 -10.31
C THR A 48 -6.61 -13.57 -10.11
N LEU A 49 -7.08 -12.98 -9.01
CA LEU A 49 -6.87 -11.57 -8.69
C LEU A 49 -5.37 -11.26 -8.54
N TYR A 50 -4.61 -12.15 -7.92
CA TYR A 50 -3.16 -12.01 -7.76
C TYR A 50 -2.43 -11.98 -9.11
N ILE A 51 -2.73 -12.93 -10.00
CA ILE A 51 -2.16 -12.97 -11.35
C ILE A 51 -2.50 -11.70 -12.13
N LEU A 52 -3.76 -11.25 -12.07
CA LEU A 52 -4.21 -10.03 -12.74
C LEU A 52 -3.50 -8.79 -12.17
N THR A 53 -3.29 -8.73 -10.85
CA THR A 53 -2.58 -7.63 -10.19
C THR A 53 -1.12 -7.57 -10.64
N LEU A 54 -0.41 -8.70 -10.61
CA LEU A 54 0.99 -8.77 -11.05
C LEU A 54 1.12 -8.41 -12.54
N ALA A 55 0.31 -9.04 -13.39
CA ALA A 55 0.34 -8.79 -14.82
C ALA A 55 0.04 -7.31 -15.14
N GLY A 56 -1.00 -6.75 -14.53
CA GLY A 56 -1.40 -5.35 -14.74
C GLY A 56 -0.33 -4.35 -14.34
N ASN A 57 0.27 -4.52 -13.15
CA ASN A 57 1.33 -3.63 -12.67
C ASN A 57 2.63 -3.79 -13.49
N ILE A 58 3.03 -5.01 -13.86
CA ILE A 58 4.19 -5.25 -14.72
C ILE A 58 3.97 -4.62 -16.10
N ILE A 59 2.78 -4.74 -16.70
CA ILE A 59 2.44 -4.10 -17.97
C ILE A 59 2.59 -2.59 -17.86
N ILE A 60 2.08 -1.95 -16.80
CA ILE A 60 2.23 -0.50 -16.58
C ILE A 60 3.69 -0.10 -16.53
N VAL A 61 4.50 -0.77 -15.71
CA VAL A 61 5.93 -0.48 -15.58
C VAL A 61 6.64 -0.62 -16.92
N THR A 62 6.36 -1.70 -17.66
CA THR A 62 6.97 -1.98 -18.96
C THR A 62 6.62 -0.92 -19.99
N ILE A 63 5.34 -0.54 -20.09
CA ILE A 63 4.89 0.46 -21.08
C ILE A 63 5.46 1.84 -20.76
N ILE A 64 5.47 2.24 -19.48
CA ILE A 64 6.05 3.53 -19.08
C ILE A 64 7.56 3.55 -19.37
N SER A 65 8.25 2.44 -19.20
CA SER A 65 9.69 2.35 -19.45
C SER A 65 10.03 2.37 -20.93
N THR A 66 9.17 1.81 -21.81
CA THR A 66 9.44 1.64 -23.24
C THR A 66 8.90 2.76 -24.10
N ASP A 67 7.83 3.46 -23.70
CA ASP A 67 7.22 4.54 -24.47
C ASP A 67 7.66 5.91 -23.95
N ARG A 68 8.47 6.61 -24.76
CA ARG A 68 9.00 7.96 -24.42
C ARG A 68 7.92 9.03 -24.20
N HIS A 69 6.72 8.85 -24.74
CA HIS A 69 5.60 9.79 -24.52
C HIS A 69 5.08 9.73 -23.08
N LEU A 70 5.35 8.63 -22.37
CA LEU A 70 4.97 8.45 -20.97
C LEU A 70 6.08 8.87 -19.99
N HIS A 71 7.19 9.46 -20.45
CA HIS A 71 8.28 9.92 -19.59
C HIS A 71 7.97 11.29 -18.95
N THR A 72 6.87 11.36 -18.19
CA THR A 72 6.50 12.54 -17.40
C THR A 72 6.53 12.24 -15.90
N PRO A 73 6.59 13.26 -15.03
CA PRO A 73 6.59 13.06 -13.58
C PRO A 73 5.47 12.16 -13.07
N MET A 74 4.24 12.36 -13.55
CA MET A 74 3.09 11.55 -13.15
C MET A 74 3.27 10.06 -13.45
N TYR A 75 3.75 9.72 -14.67
CA TYR A 75 3.98 8.32 -15.03
C TYR A 75 5.20 7.73 -14.32
N PHE A 76 6.20 8.56 -14.00
CA PHE A 76 7.30 8.13 -13.14
C PHE A 76 6.78 7.68 -11.77
N PHE A 77 5.95 8.48 -11.09
CA PHE A 77 5.34 8.09 -9.83
C PHE A 77 4.42 6.86 -9.97
N LEU A 78 3.65 6.78 -11.05
CA LEU A 78 2.80 5.61 -11.34
C LEU A 78 3.64 4.33 -11.52
N SER A 79 4.78 4.41 -12.20
CA SER A 79 5.70 3.28 -12.33
C SER A 79 6.28 2.85 -10.98
N MET A 80 6.66 3.81 -10.13
CA MET A 80 7.14 3.52 -8.76
C MET A 80 6.04 2.90 -7.90
N LEU A 81 4.82 3.42 -7.98
CA LEU A 81 3.65 2.87 -7.28
C LEU A 81 3.36 1.44 -7.74
N SER A 82 3.32 1.18 -9.06
CA SER A 82 3.08 -0.16 -9.61
C SER A 82 4.18 -1.16 -9.22
N THR A 83 5.43 -0.72 -9.14
CA THR A 83 6.54 -1.55 -8.64
C THR A 83 6.35 -1.87 -7.15
N SER A 84 6.03 -0.87 -6.35
CA SER A 84 5.77 -1.02 -4.91
C SER A 84 4.57 -1.94 -4.64
N GLU A 85 3.47 -1.80 -5.40
CA GLU A 85 2.28 -2.66 -5.30
C GLU A 85 2.58 -4.12 -5.71
N THR A 86 3.43 -4.32 -6.70
CA THR A 86 3.91 -5.66 -7.06
C THR A 86 4.66 -6.31 -5.90
N MET A 87 5.61 -5.60 -5.30
CA MET A 87 6.35 -6.08 -4.13
C MET A 87 5.43 -6.34 -2.93
N TYR A 88 4.48 -5.44 -2.68
CA TYR A 88 3.50 -5.54 -1.61
C TYR A 88 2.65 -6.81 -1.71
N THR A 89 2.14 -7.12 -2.90
CA THR A 89 1.36 -8.34 -3.13
C THR A 89 2.22 -9.61 -3.05
N LEU A 90 3.49 -9.56 -3.47
CA LEU A 90 4.43 -10.67 -3.33
C LEU A 90 4.74 -11.01 -1.86
N VAL A 91 4.71 -10.03 -0.97
CA VAL A 91 4.96 -10.23 0.46
C VAL A 91 3.77 -10.92 1.16
N ILE A 92 2.53 -10.65 0.73
CA ILE A 92 1.32 -11.07 1.47
C ILE A 92 0.65 -12.30 0.84
N VAL A 93 0.37 -12.22 -0.47
CA VAL A 93 -0.56 -13.13 -1.14
C VAL A 93 -0.07 -14.58 -1.21
N PRO A 94 1.21 -14.91 -1.44
CA PRO A 94 1.66 -16.30 -1.51
C PRO A 94 1.39 -17.08 -0.21
N GLN A 95 1.64 -16.48 0.95
CA GLN A 95 1.37 -17.11 2.26
C GLN A 95 -0.14 -17.31 2.47
N MET A 96 -0.95 -16.34 2.10
CA MET A 96 -2.41 -16.44 2.18
C MET A 96 -2.94 -17.59 1.29
N LEU A 97 -2.45 -17.71 0.06
CA LEU A 97 -2.83 -18.78 -0.85
C LEU A 97 -2.40 -20.16 -0.32
N SER A 98 -1.18 -20.29 0.19
CA SER A 98 -0.67 -21.51 0.83
C SER A 98 -1.56 -21.95 2.00
N SER A 99 -2.01 -21.01 2.82
CA SER A 99 -2.92 -21.27 3.94
C SER A 99 -4.29 -21.78 3.46
N LEU A 100 -4.85 -21.24 2.37
CA LEU A 100 -6.14 -21.66 1.84
C LEU A 100 -6.16 -23.10 1.32
N ILE A 101 -5.06 -23.61 0.74
CA ILE A 101 -4.96 -25.00 0.27
C ILE A 101 -4.48 -25.98 1.36
N GLY A 102 -4.30 -25.50 2.59
CA GLY A 102 -3.92 -26.35 3.73
C GLY A 102 -2.47 -26.81 3.76
N GLN A 103 -1.58 -26.25 2.92
CA GLN A 103 -0.17 -26.63 2.89
C GLN A 103 0.63 -26.10 4.07
N SER A 104 0.37 -24.85 4.51
CA SER A 104 1.04 -24.27 5.66
C SER A 104 0.20 -23.14 6.27
N HIS A 105 -0.28 -23.37 7.49
CA HIS A 105 -0.86 -22.32 8.33
C HIS A 105 0.20 -21.68 9.22
N ALA A 106 1.38 -22.29 9.33
CA ALA A 106 2.46 -21.87 10.22
C ALA A 106 3.41 -20.88 9.54
N ILE A 107 3.88 -19.91 10.32
CA ILE A 107 4.97 -19.00 9.95
C ILE A 107 5.91 -18.87 11.16
N SER A 108 7.23 -18.92 10.92
CA SER A 108 8.19 -18.66 11.98
C SER A 108 8.13 -17.21 12.47
N LEU A 109 8.55 -16.94 13.72
CA LEU A 109 8.62 -15.56 14.21
C LEU A 109 9.45 -14.66 13.28
N ALA A 110 10.61 -15.15 12.81
CA ALA A 110 11.45 -14.40 11.89
C ALA A 110 10.76 -14.15 10.55
N GLY A 111 10.02 -15.12 10.02
CA GLY A 111 9.23 -14.98 8.80
C GLY A 111 8.12 -13.94 8.95
N CYS A 112 7.41 -13.99 10.08
CA CYS A 112 6.37 -13.03 10.44
C CYS A 112 6.93 -11.60 10.60
N ALA A 113 8.06 -11.44 11.29
CA ALA A 113 8.76 -10.16 11.44
C ALA A 113 9.20 -9.60 10.07
N THR A 114 9.74 -10.45 9.20
CA THR A 114 10.16 -10.07 7.84
C THR A 114 8.96 -9.63 7.00
N GLN A 115 7.87 -10.39 7.03
CA GLN A 115 6.63 -10.04 6.33
C GLN A 115 6.07 -8.70 6.81
N MET A 116 5.98 -8.49 8.13
CA MET A 116 5.52 -7.25 8.75
C MET A 116 6.41 -6.06 8.37
N PHE A 117 7.73 -6.23 8.38
CA PHE A 117 8.69 -5.19 8.02
C PHE A 117 8.48 -4.68 6.59
N PHE A 118 8.41 -5.59 5.62
CA PHE A 118 8.19 -5.22 4.23
C PHE A 118 6.78 -4.69 4.00
N PHE A 119 5.78 -5.27 4.66
CA PHE A 119 4.40 -4.79 4.61
C PHE A 119 4.30 -3.32 5.05
N ILE A 120 4.83 -2.96 6.23
CA ILE A 120 4.82 -1.59 6.75
C ILE A 120 5.56 -0.65 5.80
N THR A 121 6.77 -1.04 5.37
CA THR A 121 7.58 -0.22 4.46
C THR A 121 6.83 0.13 3.18
N LEU A 122 6.24 -0.87 2.52
CA LEU A 122 5.59 -0.71 1.22
C LEU A 122 4.22 -0.03 1.34
N ALA A 123 3.44 -0.34 2.39
CA ALA A 123 2.16 0.32 2.63
C ALA A 123 2.32 1.84 2.83
N ILE A 124 3.28 2.25 3.65
CA ILE A 124 3.57 3.67 3.89
C ILE A 124 4.14 4.33 2.63
N ASN A 125 5.05 3.64 1.92
CA ASN A 125 5.58 4.13 0.65
C ASN A 125 4.45 4.42 -0.36
N ASN A 126 3.46 3.53 -0.48
CA ASN A 126 2.31 3.71 -1.37
C ASN A 126 1.48 4.95 -0.98
N CYS A 127 1.23 5.18 0.32
CA CYS A 127 0.56 6.40 0.79
C CYS A 127 1.28 7.67 0.31
N PHE A 128 2.59 7.77 0.54
CA PHE A 128 3.35 8.96 0.17
C PHE A 128 3.53 9.11 -1.35
N LEU A 129 3.60 8.01 -2.11
CA LEU A 129 3.60 8.08 -3.59
C LEU A 129 2.28 8.62 -4.13
N LEU A 130 1.13 8.18 -3.60
CA LEU A 130 -0.17 8.75 -3.95
C LEU A 130 -0.24 10.24 -3.60
N THR A 131 0.34 10.66 -2.48
CA THR A 131 0.44 12.09 -2.13
C THR A 131 1.30 12.86 -3.13
N ALA A 132 2.45 12.32 -3.52
CA ALA A 132 3.32 12.93 -4.54
C ALA A 132 2.61 13.07 -5.89
N MET A 133 1.78 12.07 -6.28
CA MET A 133 0.94 12.15 -7.48
C MET A 133 -0.14 13.23 -7.35
N GLY A 134 -0.73 13.40 -6.16
CA GLY A 134 -1.67 14.50 -5.87
C GLY A 134 -1.01 15.88 -6.01
N TYR A 135 0.20 16.02 -5.49
CA TYR A 135 1.01 17.24 -5.65
C TYR A 135 1.37 17.50 -7.12
N ASP A 136 1.75 16.47 -7.88
CA ASP A 136 1.99 16.58 -9.33
C ASP A 136 0.76 17.11 -10.07
N ARG A 137 -0.42 16.58 -9.79
CA ARG A 137 -1.70 17.06 -10.36
C ARG A 137 -1.96 18.53 -10.00
N TYR A 138 -1.73 18.91 -8.74
CA TYR A 138 -1.87 20.28 -8.29
C TYR A 138 -0.95 21.21 -9.10
N VAL A 139 0.32 20.88 -9.23
CA VAL A 139 1.27 21.74 -9.97
C VAL A 139 0.90 21.80 -11.45
N ALA A 140 0.52 20.68 -12.06
CA ALA A 140 0.15 20.63 -13.48
C ALA A 140 -1.09 21.49 -13.82
N ILE A 141 -2.06 21.59 -12.92
CA ILE A 141 -3.32 22.30 -13.16
C ILE A 141 -3.27 23.75 -12.65
N CYS A 142 -2.73 23.95 -11.44
CA CYS A 142 -2.72 25.27 -10.81
C CYS A 142 -1.51 26.13 -11.17
N LYS A 143 -0.40 25.53 -11.65
CA LYS A 143 0.84 26.23 -11.98
C LYS A 143 1.45 25.75 -13.33
N PRO A 144 0.67 25.69 -14.43
CA PRO A 144 1.08 25.03 -15.67
C PRO A 144 2.36 25.63 -16.29
N LEU A 145 2.54 26.96 -16.20
CA LEU A 145 3.72 27.64 -16.73
C LEU A 145 5.02 27.35 -15.98
N ARG A 146 4.91 26.84 -14.73
CA ARG A 146 6.08 26.50 -13.91
C ARG A 146 6.21 24.99 -13.68
N TYR A 147 5.40 24.19 -14.34
CA TYR A 147 5.35 22.75 -14.10
C TYR A 147 6.71 22.07 -14.25
N THR A 148 7.40 22.28 -15.37
CA THR A 148 8.70 21.65 -15.64
C THR A 148 9.83 22.11 -14.72
N VAL A 149 9.72 23.32 -14.16
CA VAL A 149 10.68 23.86 -13.19
C VAL A 149 10.45 23.26 -11.82
N ILE A 150 9.18 23.15 -11.38
CA ILE A 150 8.81 22.63 -10.06
C ILE A 150 8.97 21.10 -10.03
N MET A 151 8.40 20.41 -11.02
CA MET A 151 8.40 18.93 -11.11
C MET A 151 9.58 18.44 -11.97
N ASN A 152 10.79 18.89 -11.65
CA ASN A 152 11.99 18.41 -12.30
C ASN A 152 12.42 17.04 -11.79
N LYS A 153 13.33 16.35 -12.49
CA LYS A 153 13.80 15.00 -12.16
C LYS A 153 14.34 14.88 -10.73
N LYS A 154 15.03 15.92 -10.23
CA LYS A 154 15.60 15.93 -8.87
C LYS A 154 14.49 15.92 -7.83
N VAL A 155 13.48 16.77 -7.97
CA VAL A 155 12.32 16.84 -7.05
C VAL A 155 11.54 15.53 -7.09
N CYS A 156 11.28 14.96 -8.27
CA CYS A 156 10.60 13.67 -8.39
C CYS A 156 11.36 12.55 -7.65
N ALA A 157 12.68 12.46 -7.85
CA ALA A 157 13.52 11.51 -7.15
C ALA A 157 13.51 11.74 -5.62
N GLN A 158 13.60 12.99 -5.17
CA GLN A 158 13.54 13.34 -3.74
C GLN A 158 12.21 12.92 -3.10
N LEU A 159 11.08 13.10 -3.79
CA LEU A 159 9.77 12.67 -3.29
C LEU A 159 9.69 11.15 -3.14
N VAL A 160 10.20 10.38 -4.12
CA VAL A 160 10.25 8.91 -4.04
C VAL A 160 11.18 8.45 -2.91
N TRP A 161 12.38 9.01 -2.81
CA TRP A 161 13.32 8.70 -1.74
C TRP A 161 12.76 9.05 -0.36
N GLY A 162 12.06 10.18 -0.25
CA GLY A 162 11.37 10.58 0.99
C GLY A 162 10.30 9.55 1.38
N ALA A 163 9.46 9.13 0.43
CA ALA A 163 8.42 8.12 0.66
C ALA A 163 9.03 6.79 1.16
N CYS A 164 10.05 6.28 0.45
CA CYS A 164 10.75 5.05 0.83
C CYS A 164 11.42 5.17 2.21
N SER A 165 12.08 6.30 2.49
CA SER A 165 12.78 6.53 3.76
C SER A 165 11.83 6.58 4.95
N ILE A 166 10.65 7.20 4.80
CA ILE A 166 9.64 7.26 5.87
C ILE A 166 9.11 5.84 6.15
N GLY A 167 8.75 5.09 5.11
CA GLY A 167 8.27 3.71 5.25
C GLY A 167 9.30 2.81 5.93
N LEU A 168 10.55 2.88 5.48
CA LEU A 168 11.66 2.12 6.06
C LEU A 168 11.91 2.50 7.53
N LEU A 169 11.91 3.80 7.86
CA LEU A 169 12.13 4.26 9.23
C LEU A 169 11.03 3.76 10.18
N VAL A 170 9.77 3.83 9.76
CA VAL A 170 8.65 3.33 10.57
C VAL A 170 8.74 1.81 10.74
N ALA A 171 9.08 1.06 9.70
CA ALA A 171 9.25 -0.39 9.78
C ALA A 171 10.40 -0.79 10.72
N ILE A 172 11.55 -0.09 10.68
CA ILE A 172 12.69 -0.30 11.59
C ILE A 172 12.32 -0.06 13.06
N ILE A 173 11.38 0.87 13.32
CA ILE A 173 10.93 1.16 14.69
C ILE A 173 9.84 0.18 15.13
N GLN A 174 8.81 -0.02 14.32
CA GLN A 174 7.62 -0.78 14.69
C GLN A 174 7.88 -2.29 14.76
N THR A 175 8.59 -2.87 13.79
CA THR A 175 8.79 -4.32 13.76
C THR A 175 9.57 -4.83 14.97
N PRO A 176 10.75 -4.32 15.32
CA PRO A 176 11.44 -4.77 16.53
C PRO A 176 10.63 -4.51 17.80
N SER A 177 9.88 -3.39 17.85
CA SER A 177 9.03 -3.05 18.99
C SER A 177 7.94 -4.10 19.24
N VAL A 178 7.32 -4.63 18.20
CA VAL A 178 6.33 -5.71 18.27
C VAL A 178 7.00 -7.02 18.71
N PHE A 179 8.09 -7.42 18.05
CA PHE A 179 8.73 -8.72 18.28
C PHE A 179 9.65 -8.78 19.52
N SER A 180 9.84 -7.67 20.23
CA SER A 180 10.47 -7.65 21.56
C SER A 180 9.50 -8.05 22.68
N GLN A 181 8.20 -8.13 22.40
CA GLN A 181 7.19 -8.52 23.40
C GLN A 181 7.16 -10.04 23.65
N PRO A 182 6.85 -10.48 24.88
CA PRO A 182 6.61 -11.89 25.14
C PRO A 182 5.25 -12.32 24.57
N PHE A 183 5.24 -13.39 23.80
CA PHE A 183 4.02 -13.94 23.22
C PHE A 183 3.52 -15.14 24.02
N CYS A 184 2.20 -15.17 24.33
CA CYS A 184 1.50 -16.28 24.97
C CYS A 184 0.59 -17.03 24.00
N GLY A 185 0.06 -16.34 22.99
CA GLY A 185 -0.77 -16.93 21.94
C GLY A 185 0.06 -17.33 20.73
N LYS A 186 -0.44 -18.30 19.96
CA LYS A 186 0.17 -18.76 18.69
C LYS A 186 -0.74 -18.55 17.51
N GLU A 187 -2.02 -18.28 17.71
CA GLU A 187 -3.05 -18.24 16.67
C GLU A 187 -3.35 -16.81 16.27
N VAL A 188 -2.82 -16.39 15.12
CA VAL A 188 -3.06 -15.06 14.53
C VAL A 188 -4.43 -15.08 13.85
N ALA A 189 -5.38 -14.29 14.37
CA ALA A 189 -6.73 -14.17 13.81
C ALA A 189 -6.74 -13.34 12.50
N HIS A 190 -5.80 -13.65 11.61
CA HIS A 190 -5.60 -12.99 10.32
C HIS A 190 -4.93 -13.94 9.32
N TYR A 191 -4.79 -13.53 8.04
CA TYR A 191 -4.15 -14.31 6.97
C TYR A 191 -2.72 -13.85 6.64
N PHE A 192 -2.21 -12.82 7.32
CA PHE A 192 -0.82 -12.35 7.26
C PHE A 192 -0.42 -11.67 8.57
N CYS A 193 0.87 -11.38 8.74
CA CYS A 193 1.40 -10.72 9.93
C CYS A 193 1.18 -9.21 9.88
N ASP A 194 0.10 -8.75 10.50
CA ASP A 194 -0.16 -7.35 10.75
C ASP A 194 0.09 -7.01 12.23
N ILE A 195 0.38 -5.74 12.52
CA ILE A 195 0.72 -5.26 13.86
C ILE A 195 -0.37 -5.62 14.86
N ARG A 196 -1.62 -5.23 14.63
CA ARG A 196 -2.74 -5.41 15.56
C ARG A 196 -3.03 -6.87 15.89
N PRO A 197 -3.22 -7.79 14.91
CA PRO A 197 -3.45 -9.21 15.21
C PRO A 197 -2.29 -9.88 15.95
N VAL A 198 -1.03 -9.50 15.65
CA VAL A 198 0.15 -10.06 16.31
C VAL A 198 0.29 -9.54 17.73
N MET A 199 0.05 -8.24 17.97
CA MET A 199 0.10 -7.64 19.31
C MET A 199 -0.94 -8.25 20.29
N LYS A 200 -2.09 -8.72 19.79
CA LYS A 200 -3.08 -9.45 20.61
C LYS A 200 -2.57 -10.76 21.21
N LEU A 201 -1.50 -11.31 20.67
CA LEU A 201 -0.87 -12.52 21.17
C LEU A 201 0.15 -12.27 22.28
N SER A 202 0.45 -11.00 22.56
CA SER A 202 1.38 -10.61 23.63
C SER A 202 0.76 -10.85 25.01
N CYS A 203 1.61 -11.26 25.96
CA CYS A 203 1.27 -11.38 27.38
C CYS A 203 1.51 -10.10 28.18
N ALA A 204 2.20 -9.12 27.59
CA ALA A 204 2.49 -7.86 28.24
C ALA A 204 1.28 -6.92 28.26
N ASP A 205 1.27 -5.95 29.15
CA ASP A 205 0.34 -4.84 29.06
C ASP A 205 0.74 -3.96 27.87
N ASN A 206 -0.09 -4.00 26.83
CA ASN A 206 0.20 -3.38 25.54
C ASN A 206 -0.33 -1.94 25.41
N ASN A 207 -0.94 -1.37 26.46
CA ASN A 207 -1.59 -0.05 26.37
C ASN A 207 -0.69 1.03 25.78
N LEU A 208 0.58 1.10 26.19
CA LEU A 208 1.54 2.06 25.66
C LEU A 208 1.88 1.78 24.19
N HIS A 209 2.05 0.52 23.83
CA HIS A 209 2.32 0.08 22.46
C HIS A 209 1.16 0.40 21.51
N ASP A 210 -0.06 0.15 21.95
CA ASP A 210 -1.27 0.43 21.18
C ASP A 210 -1.43 1.93 20.94
N ILE A 211 -1.16 2.76 21.96
CA ILE A 211 -1.17 4.23 21.82
C ILE A 211 -0.09 4.68 20.82
N ILE A 212 1.14 4.19 20.92
CA ILE A 212 2.22 4.56 20.01
C ILE A 212 1.90 4.12 18.58
N THR A 213 1.42 2.90 18.39
CA THR A 213 1.01 2.37 17.08
C THR A 213 -0.13 3.19 16.49
N PHE A 214 -1.11 3.56 17.30
CA PHE A 214 -2.22 4.42 16.87
C PHE A 214 -1.74 5.82 16.45
N ILE A 215 -0.83 6.44 17.22
CA ILE A 215 -0.25 7.74 16.88
C ILE A 215 0.53 7.66 15.58
N ILE A 216 1.40 6.65 15.40
CA ILE A 216 2.18 6.45 14.18
C ILE A 216 1.25 6.21 12.99
N SER A 217 0.26 5.33 13.11
CA SER A 217 -0.72 5.05 12.06
C SER A 217 -1.51 6.31 11.69
N SER A 218 -1.92 7.10 12.69
CA SER A 218 -2.60 8.37 12.45
C SER A 218 -1.73 9.36 11.68
N LEU A 219 -0.45 9.49 12.04
CA LEU A 219 0.48 10.39 11.34
C LEU A 219 0.72 9.96 9.89
N VAL A 220 0.93 8.67 9.63
CA VAL A 220 1.24 8.17 8.28
C VAL A 220 0.02 8.04 7.37
N ILE A 221 -1.20 8.12 7.91
CA ILE A 221 -2.45 8.09 7.14
C ILE A 221 -3.03 9.50 7.02
N VAL A 222 -3.26 10.19 8.15
CA VAL A 222 -3.99 11.46 8.17
C VAL A 222 -3.19 12.60 7.55
N LEU A 223 -1.88 12.67 7.79
CA LEU A 223 -1.04 13.72 7.22
C LEU A 223 -1.00 13.67 5.69
N PRO A 224 -0.62 12.55 5.03
CA PRO A 224 -0.59 12.50 3.58
C PRO A 224 -2.01 12.60 2.97
N MET A 225 -3.03 12.03 3.59
CA MET A 225 -4.42 12.20 3.17
C MET A 225 -4.85 13.67 3.21
N GLY A 226 -4.50 14.40 4.25
CA GLY A 226 -4.76 15.84 4.38
C GLY A 226 -4.07 16.67 3.28
N LEU A 227 -2.81 16.35 2.96
CA LEU A 227 -2.08 16.98 1.85
C LEU A 227 -2.76 16.74 0.50
N VAL A 228 -3.22 15.51 0.24
CA VAL A 228 -3.99 15.19 -0.98
C VAL A 228 -5.30 15.96 -0.98
N PHE A 229 -6.03 16.00 0.13
CA PHE A 229 -7.29 16.71 0.24
C PHE A 229 -7.13 18.21 -0.06
N ILE A 230 -6.13 18.87 0.54
CA ILE A 230 -5.79 20.28 0.27
C ILE A 230 -5.45 20.47 -1.23
N SER A 231 -4.64 19.58 -1.81
CA SER A 231 -4.29 19.63 -3.24
C SER A 231 -5.55 19.61 -4.10
N TYR A 232 -6.51 18.73 -3.79
CA TYR A 232 -7.75 18.60 -4.55
C TYR A 232 -8.72 19.76 -4.35
N ILE A 233 -8.81 20.38 -3.17
CA ILE A 233 -9.55 21.61 -2.97
C ILE A 233 -9.02 22.71 -3.92
N LEU A 234 -7.69 22.88 -3.96
CA LEU A 234 -7.05 23.88 -4.82
C LEU A 234 -7.25 23.57 -6.32
N ILE A 235 -7.14 22.30 -6.70
CA ILE A 235 -7.40 21.84 -8.08
C ILE A 235 -8.83 22.16 -8.49
N ILE A 236 -9.83 21.77 -7.69
CA ILE A 236 -11.24 22.00 -7.98
C ILE A 236 -11.52 23.49 -8.08
N SER A 237 -11.03 24.29 -7.13
CA SER A 237 -11.17 25.75 -7.15
C SER A 237 -10.59 26.38 -8.43
N THR A 238 -9.51 25.81 -8.96
CA THR A 238 -8.88 26.28 -10.20
C THR A 238 -9.67 25.83 -11.41
N ILE A 239 -10.13 24.57 -11.46
CA ILE A 239 -10.93 24.04 -12.56
C ILE A 239 -12.24 24.83 -12.75
N LEU A 240 -12.91 25.17 -11.63
CA LEU A 240 -14.16 25.94 -11.67
C LEU A 240 -13.98 27.37 -12.24
N LYS A 241 -12.76 27.92 -12.28
CA LYS A 241 -12.44 29.20 -12.90
C LYS A 241 -12.17 29.11 -14.41
N ILE A 242 -12.09 27.92 -14.98
CA ILE A 242 -11.87 27.71 -16.42
C ILE A 242 -13.17 28.12 -17.15
N ALA A 243 -13.05 29.03 -18.11
CA ALA A 243 -14.21 29.60 -18.82
C ALA A 243 -14.96 28.59 -19.70
N SER A 244 -14.25 27.58 -20.27
CA SER A 244 -14.87 26.60 -21.15
C SER A 244 -15.32 25.34 -20.42
N SER A 245 -16.57 24.92 -20.63
CA SER A 245 -17.11 23.68 -20.04
C SER A 245 -16.36 22.43 -20.52
N GLU A 246 -15.85 22.45 -21.74
CA GLU A 246 -15.04 21.36 -22.30
C GLU A 246 -13.68 21.26 -21.60
N GLY A 247 -13.03 22.41 -21.35
CA GLY A 247 -11.80 22.47 -20.55
C GLY A 247 -11.98 21.96 -19.14
N GLN A 248 -13.09 22.32 -18.48
CA GLN A 248 -13.43 21.78 -17.15
C GLN A 248 -13.59 20.27 -17.18
N LYS A 249 -14.37 19.71 -18.11
CA LYS A 249 -14.59 18.26 -18.25
C LYS A 249 -13.27 17.51 -18.48
N LYS A 250 -12.37 18.04 -19.32
CA LYS A 250 -11.07 17.45 -19.60
C LYS A 250 -10.18 17.44 -18.34
N ALA A 251 -10.15 18.54 -17.58
CA ALA A 251 -9.40 18.66 -16.34
C ALA A 251 -9.93 17.69 -15.25
N PHE A 252 -11.25 17.62 -15.07
CA PHE A 252 -11.86 16.65 -14.15
C PHE A 252 -11.57 15.20 -14.54
N ALA A 253 -11.67 14.86 -15.82
CA ALA A 253 -11.36 13.51 -16.31
C ALA A 253 -9.91 13.10 -16.01
N THR A 254 -8.98 14.06 -16.10
CA THR A 254 -7.55 13.83 -15.79
C THR A 254 -7.33 13.52 -14.30
N CYS A 255 -8.09 14.16 -13.41
CA CYS A 255 -8.00 13.99 -11.96
C CYS A 255 -8.75 12.77 -11.44
N ALA A 256 -9.83 12.37 -12.11
CA ALA A 256 -10.77 11.36 -11.62
C ALA A 256 -10.11 10.00 -11.34
N SER A 257 -9.18 9.57 -12.19
CA SER A 257 -8.47 8.30 -12.02
C SER A 257 -7.66 8.28 -10.72
N HIS A 258 -6.89 9.32 -10.46
CA HIS A 258 -6.12 9.42 -9.22
C HIS A 258 -7.03 9.54 -8.00
N LEU A 259 -8.09 10.33 -8.08
CA LEU A 259 -9.01 10.55 -6.97
C LEU A 259 -9.71 9.25 -6.54
N ILE A 260 -10.13 8.39 -7.48
CA ILE A 260 -10.72 7.08 -7.18
C ILE A 260 -9.74 6.22 -6.40
N VAL A 261 -8.50 6.12 -6.86
CA VAL A 261 -7.46 5.32 -6.18
C VAL A 261 -7.20 5.87 -4.78
N VAL A 262 -7.08 7.17 -4.62
CA VAL A 262 -6.85 7.84 -3.33
C VAL A 262 -7.99 7.57 -2.34
N ILE A 263 -9.26 7.74 -2.78
CA ILE A 263 -10.43 7.51 -1.91
C ILE A 263 -10.45 6.06 -1.42
N VAL A 264 -10.23 5.09 -2.31
CA VAL A 264 -10.24 3.68 -1.92
C VAL A 264 -9.06 3.36 -1.00
N HIS A 265 -7.85 3.79 -1.38
CA HIS A 265 -6.64 3.49 -0.60
C HIS A 265 -6.71 4.06 0.82
N TYR A 266 -6.91 5.38 0.95
CA TYR A 266 -6.97 6.02 2.27
C TYR A 266 -8.24 5.69 3.05
N GLY A 267 -9.36 5.44 2.36
CA GLY A 267 -10.59 4.99 2.99
C GLY A 267 -10.41 3.63 3.66
N CYS A 268 -9.89 2.65 2.95
CA CYS A 268 -9.60 1.31 3.50
C CYS A 268 -8.55 1.37 4.61
N ALA A 269 -7.44 2.11 4.41
CA ALA A 269 -6.41 2.27 5.42
C ALA A 269 -6.95 2.93 6.70
N SER A 270 -7.79 3.96 6.57
CA SER A 270 -8.39 4.63 7.72
C SER A 270 -9.32 3.70 8.50
N ILE A 271 -10.15 2.91 7.82
CA ILE A 271 -11.04 1.95 8.48
C ILE A 271 -10.21 0.85 9.18
N ALA A 272 -9.13 0.36 8.53
CA ALA A 272 -8.30 -0.69 9.08
C ALA A 272 -7.52 -0.25 10.34
N TYR A 273 -6.98 0.98 10.34
CA TYR A 273 -6.00 1.39 11.36
C TYR A 273 -6.46 2.50 12.29
N LEU A 274 -7.49 3.27 11.95
CA LEU A 274 -8.00 4.37 12.79
C LEU A 274 -9.31 4.03 13.51
N LYS A 275 -10.00 2.94 13.11
CA LYS A 275 -11.20 2.48 13.80
C LYS A 275 -10.82 1.92 15.18
N PRO A 276 -11.56 2.29 16.25
CA PRO A 276 -11.45 1.62 17.53
C PRO A 276 -11.76 0.13 17.42
N GLU A 277 -11.02 -0.70 18.14
CA GLU A 277 -11.30 -2.14 18.16
C GLU A 277 -12.64 -2.45 18.83
N SER A 278 -13.38 -3.41 18.25
CA SER A 278 -14.55 -4.01 18.89
C SER A 278 -14.49 -5.53 18.71
N GLU A 279 -14.87 -6.28 19.72
CA GLU A 279 -14.77 -7.75 19.73
C GLU A 279 -15.61 -8.43 18.64
N ASN A 280 -16.64 -7.77 18.12
CA ASN A 280 -17.61 -8.33 17.17
C ASN A 280 -17.26 -8.11 15.69
N THR A 281 -16.05 -7.65 15.34
CA THR A 281 -15.71 -7.20 13.97
C THR A 281 -14.68 -8.06 13.24
N LYS A 282 -14.30 -9.25 13.73
CA LYS A 282 -13.22 -10.07 13.12
C LYS A 282 -13.40 -10.33 11.62
N ASP A 283 -14.58 -10.74 11.20
CA ASP A 283 -14.86 -11.02 9.77
C ASP A 283 -14.87 -9.73 8.93
N GLN A 284 -15.35 -8.62 9.50
CA GLN A 284 -15.31 -7.31 8.83
C GLN A 284 -13.88 -6.80 8.67
N ASP A 285 -13.04 -6.95 9.69
CA ASP A 285 -11.64 -6.53 9.67
C ASP A 285 -10.85 -7.34 8.64
N GLN A 286 -11.12 -8.65 8.49
CA GLN A 286 -10.54 -9.47 7.42
C GLN A 286 -11.00 -9.03 6.02
N LEU A 287 -12.28 -8.70 5.83
CA LEU A 287 -12.81 -8.22 4.56
C LEU A 287 -12.20 -6.87 4.16
N ILE A 288 -12.06 -5.96 5.12
CA ILE A 288 -11.38 -4.68 4.94
C ILE A 288 -9.92 -4.92 4.54
N SER A 289 -9.25 -5.86 5.22
CA SER A 289 -7.87 -6.23 4.92
C SER A 289 -7.72 -6.77 3.50
N VAL A 290 -8.62 -7.64 3.02
CA VAL A 290 -8.64 -8.10 1.62
C VAL A 290 -8.78 -6.93 0.65
N THR A 291 -9.57 -5.92 1.00
CA THR A 291 -9.78 -4.77 0.14
C THR A 291 -8.48 -3.98 -0.06
N TYR A 292 -7.73 -3.69 1.00
CA TYR A 292 -6.48 -2.92 0.84
C TYR A 292 -5.27 -3.77 0.40
N THR A 293 -5.27 -5.10 0.64
CA THR A 293 -4.14 -5.95 0.25
C THR A 293 -4.26 -6.53 -1.16
N ILE A 294 -5.46 -6.71 -1.67
CA ILE A 294 -5.71 -7.37 -2.97
C ILE A 294 -6.40 -6.43 -3.95
N PHE A 295 -7.52 -5.79 -3.55
CA PHE A 295 -8.27 -4.96 -4.49
C PHE A 295 -7.59 -3.62 -4.79
N THR A 296 -6.98 -2.96 -3.80
CA THR A 296 -6.28 -1.69 -4.03
C THR A 296 -5.11 -1.83 -5.00
N PRO A 297 -4.19 -2.82 -4.90
CA PRO A 297 -3.14 -3.04 -5.88
C PRO A 297 -3.64 -3.37 -7.29
N LEU A 298 -4.80 -4.03 -7.41
CA LEU A 298 -5.44 -4.30 -8.69
C LEU A 298 -6.11 -3.05 -9.28
N LEU A 299 -6.62 -2.17 -8.42
CA LEU A 299 -7.33 -0.97 -8.86
C LEU A 299 -6.44 -0.04 -9.69
N ASN A 300 -5.15 0.09 -9.32
CA ASN A 300 -4.20 0.94 -10.02
C ASN A 300 -4.09 0.60 -11.51
N PRO A 301 -3.70 -0.62 -11.93
CA PRO A 301 -3.64 -0.95 -13.34
C PRO A 301 -4.99 -0.83 -14.04
N VAL A 302 -6.08 -1.22 -13.40
CA VAL A 302 -7.44 -1.14 -14.00
C VAL A 302 -7.83 0.30 -14.28
N VAL A 303 -7.71 1.20 -13.28
CA VAL A 303 -8.15 2.60 -13.42
C VAL A 303 -7.25 3.36 -14.40
N TYR A 304 -5.92 3.19 -14.30
CA TYR A 304 -5.00 3.93 -15.16
C TYR A 304 -4.95 3.38 -16.59
N THR A 305 -5.16 2.08 -16.84
CA THR A 305 -5.25 1.55 -18.21
C THR A 305 -6.60 1.84 -18.84
N LEU A 306 -7.71 1.70 -18.11
CA LEU A 306 -9.05 1.88 -18.69
C LEU A 306 -9.45 3.33 -18.89
N ARG A 307 -8.99 4.26 -18.06
CA ARG A 307 -9.38 5.69 -18.14
C ARG A 307 -8.34 6.60 -18.77
N ASN A 308 -7.08 6.23 -18.75
CA ASN A 308 -6.01 7.07 -19.29
C ASN A 308 -5.80 6.81 -20.79
N LYS A 309 -6.17 7.78 -21.61
CA LYS A 309 -6.02 7.70 -23.07
C LYS A 309 -4.55 7.52 -23.53
N GLU A 310 -3.60 8.15 -22.84
CA GLU A 310 -2.18 8.07 -23.14
C GLU A 310 -1.65 6.65 -22.95
N VAL A 311 -2.01 6.01 -21.82
CA VAL A 311 -1.65 4.61 -21.53
C VAL A 311 -2.31 3.67 -22.54
N LYS A 312 -3.60 3.89 -22.89
CA LYS A 312 -4.26 3.12 -23.96
C LYS A 312 -3.54 3.24 -25.30
N ASN A 313 -3.20 4.46 -25.68
CA ASN A 313 -2.48 4.70 -26.94
C ASN A 313 -1.10 4.03 -26.93
N ALA A 314 -0.38 4.07 -25.81
CA ALA A 314 0.90 3.39 -25.66
C ALA A 314 0.76 1.88 -25.74
N LEU A 315 -0.28 1.28 -25.12
CA LEU A 315 -0.64 -0.12 -25.28
C LEU A 315 -0.89 -0.48 -26.75
N HIS A 316 -1.73 0.31 -27.44
CA HIS A 316 -1.98 0.10 -28.87
C HIS A 316 -0.69 0.17 -29.71
N ARG A 317 0.19 1.14 -29.45
CA ARG A 317 1.49 1.23 -30.14
C ARG A 317 2.37 0.00 -29.86
N ALA A 318 2.40 -0.49 -28.65
CA ALA A 318 3.18 -1.66 -28.25
C ALA A 318 2.68 -2.94 -28.96
N PHE A 319 1.36 -3.15 -29.03
CA PHE A 319 0.76 -4.32 -29.70
C PHE A 319 0.72 -4.18 -31.21
N SER A 320 0.70 -2.97 -31.77
CA SER A 320 0.71 -2.71 -33.22
C SER A 320 2.11 -2.79 -33.84
N ARG A 321 3.18 -2.70 -33.05
CA ARG A 321 4.53 -3.01 -33.50
C ARG A 321 4.60 -4.52 -33.68
N LYS A 322 4.35 -5.00 -34.93
CA LYS A 322 4.63 -6.40 -35.34
C LYS A 322 6.06 -6.74 -34.89
N PRO A 323 6.29 -7.92 -34.32
CA PRO A 323 7.65 -8.37 -34.04
C PRO A 323 8.42 -8.39 -35.36
N LEU A 324 9.50 -7.62 -35.42
CA LEU A 324 10.45 -7.61 -36.56
C LEU A 324 11.34 -8.88 -36.47
N PHE A 325 10.70 -10.03 -36.32
CA PHE A 325 11.33 -11.34 -36.37
C PHE A 325 10.65 -12.14 -37.47
N ILE A 326 11.00 -11.87 -38.71
CA ILE A 326 11.03 -12.78 -39.86
C ILE A 326 11.61 -11.94 -40.99
N LEU A 327 12.91 -12.05 -41.22
CA LEU A 327 13.59 -11.99 -42.53
C LEU A 327 15.11 -12.02 -42.30
N TYR A 328 15.60 -13.19 -41.90
CA TYR A 328 16.91 -13.70 -42.31
C TYR A 328 16.77 -15.23 -42.34
N SER A 329 16.31 -15.72 -43.47
CA SER A 329 16.59 -17.05 -43.98
C SER A 329 17.18 -16.90 -45.35
#